data_f4eed1e7eb7eb7064494ed1ec5f80381
#
_entry.id   f4eed1e7eb7eb7064494ed1ec5f80381
#
_cell.length_a   1.000
_cell.length_b   1.000
_cell.length_c   1.000
_cell.angle_alpha   90.00
_cell.angle_beta   90.00
_cell.angle_gamma   90.00
#
_symmetry.space_group_name_H-M   'P 1'
#
loop_
_entity.id
_entity.type
_entity.pdbx_description
1 polymer ?
#
loop_
_entity_poly.entity_id
_entity_poly.type
_entity_poly.pdbx_seq_one_letter_code
_entity_poly.pdbx_strand_id
1 'polypeptide(L)'
;FLAGINSSPNSYNPFDETKDQEKVKETIKKKVLTVLKEMKDQGYIENEEDYNNAVAEAEAGLVFTKGNVENTTDYSYHTDAALKQIINQVMKEKNVTREFAEKYVYSSGLVIYTTEDPGIQSTVEQEFSKSKYILKGREKDKTTGQLKNEHSQAGMAIIDYKTGEVLAVGGNLGEQQTASGWNRATQMVKQTGSSIKPIADVAPALQEKVI
;
A
#
# COMPACT_ATOMS: atom_id res chain seq x y z
N PHE A 1 3.36 -20.73 -16.70
CA PHE A 1 3.83 -20.29 -15.36
C PHE A 1 2.73 -19.61 -14.56
N LEU A 2 2.15 -18.49 -15.06
CA LEU A 2 1.15 -17.68 -14.32
C LEU A 2 -0.06 -18.50 -13.84
N ALA A 3 -0.57 -19.43 -14.63
CA ALA A 3 -1.66 -20.31 -14.22
C ALA A 3 -1.30 -21.22 -13.04
N GLY A 4 -0.02 -21.58 -12.90
CA GLY A 4 0.46 -22.48 -11.86
C GLY A 4 0.77 -21.87 -10.51
N ILE A 5 1.06 -20.54 -10.46
CA ILE A 5 1.51 -19.88 -9.22
C ILE A 5 0.40 -19.63 -8.20
N ASN A 6 -0.86 -19.59 -8.63
CA ASN A 6 -2.00 -19.28 -7.76
C ASN A 6 -2.14 -20.21 -6.55
N SER A 7 -1.70 -21.45 -6.68
CA SER A 7 -1.80 -22.45 -5.59
C SER A 7 -0.82 -22.19 -4.44
N SER A 8 0.33 -21.58 -4.71
CA SER A 8 1.36 -21.26 -3.70
C SER A 8 2.33 -20.19 -4.19
N PRO A 9 1.92 -18.91 -4.26
CA PRO A 9 2.71 -17.83 -4.85
C PRO A 9 4.11 -17.72 -4.26
N ASN A 10 4.23 -17.83 -2.95
CA ASN A 10 5.51 -17.71 -2.26
C ASN A 10 6.49 -18.86 -2.60
N SER A 11 5.98 -20.07 -2.90
CA SER A 11 6.83 -21.21 -3.25
C SER A 11 7.42 -21.09 -4.66
N TYR A 12 6.77 -20.34 -5.52
CA TYR A 12 7.15 -20.16 -6.93
C TYR A 12 7.70 -18.76 -7.22
N ASN A 13 8.13 -18.01 -6.19
CA ASN A 13 8.74 -16.69 -6.38
C ASN A 13 10.22 -16.84 -6.77
N PRO A 14 10.61 -16.54 -8.03
CA PRO A 14 11.98 -16.69 -8.50
C PRO A 14 12.93 -15.59 -7.97
N PHE A 15 12.39 -14.60 -7.25
CA PHE A 15 13.14 -13.45 -6.71
C PHE A 15 13.24 -13.45 -5.18
N ASP A 16 12.83 -14.53 -4.53
CA ASP A 16 12.91 -14.67 -3.06
C ASP A 16 14.34 -15.06 -2.66
N GLU A 17 15.13 -14.06 -2.30
CA GLU A 17 16.53 -14.22 -1.92
C GLU A 17 16.73 -15.03 -0.62
N THR A 18 15.67 -15.28 0.14
CA THR A 18 15.73 -16.10 1.36
C THR A 18 15.73 -17.60 1.08
N LYS A 19 15.48 -18.01 -0.16
CA LYS A 19 15.37 -19.40 -0.60
C LYS A 19 16.53 -19.83 -1.48
N ASP A 20 16.78 -21.12 -1.50
CA ASP A 20 17.69 -21.77 -2.45
C ASP A 20 17.13 -21.61 -3.87
N GLN A 21 17.76 -20.76 -4.67
CA GLN A 21 17.31 -20.38 -6.01
C GLN A 21 17.24 -21.55 -6.97
N GLU A 22 18.13 -22.53 -6.85
CA GLU A 22 18.13 -23.70 -7.71
C GLU A 22 16.93 -24.61 -7.40
N LYS A 23 16.59 -24.77 -6.13
CA LYS A 23 15.38 -25.49 -5.73
C LYS A 23 14.10 -24.77 -6.17
N VAL A 24 14.07 -23.45 -6.10
CA VAL A 24 12.93 -22.65 -6.57
C VAL A 24 12.73 -22.85 -8.07
N LYS A 25 13.81 -22.72 -8.89
CA LYS A 25 13.75 -22.95 -10.34
C LYS A 25 13.28 -24.37 -10.68
N GLU A 26 13.79 -25.37 -9.99
CA GLU A 26 13.37 -26.76 -10.18
C GLU A 26 11.89 -26.98 -9.86
N THR A 27 11.41 -26.32 -8.77
CA THR A 27 10.00 -26.40 -8.36
C THR A 27 9.09 -25.71 -9.39
N ILE A 28 9.51 -24.55 -9.92
CA ILE A 28 8.81 -23.84 -10.99
C ILE A 28 8.75 -24.71 -12.24
N LYS A 29 9.87 -25.28 -12.68
CA LYS A 29 9.97 -26.16 -13.84
C LYS A 29 8.98 -27.32 -13.73
N LYS A 30 8.98 -28.07 -12.63
CA LYS A 30 8.04 -29.17 -12.39
C LYS A 30 6.60 -28.72 -12.47
N LYS A 31 6.28 -27.58 -11.87
CA LYS A 31 4.92 -27.04 -11.90
C LYS A 31 4.46 -26.68 -13.32
N VAL A 32 5.34 -26.02 -14.08
CA VAL A 32 5.03 -25.63 -15.47
C VAL A 32 4.79 -26.84 -16.35
N LEU A 33 5.65 -27.85 -16.27
CA LEU A 33 5.49 -29.10 -17.02
C LEU A 33 4.18 -29.83 -16.65
N THR A 34 3.80 -29.84 -15.37
CA THR A 34 2.52 -30.41 -14.93
C THR A 34 1.35 -29.65 -15.55
N VAL A 35 1.39 -28.29 -15.51
CA VAL A 35 0.31 -27.48 -16.08
C VAL A 35 0.21 -27.65 -17.60
N LEU A 36 1.34 -27.69 -18.32
CA LEU A 36 1.34 -27.93 -19.78
C LEU A 36 0.72 -29.28 -20.14
N LYS A 37 1.06 -30.32 -19.36
CA LYS A 37 0.47 -31.64 -19.56
C LYS A 37 -1.04 -31.62 -19.35
N GLU A 38 -1.53 -31.05 -18.25
CA GLU A 38 -2.95 -30.93 -17.97
C GLU A 38 -3.69 -30.10 -19.06
N MET A 39 -3.07 -29.02 -19.54
CA MET A 39 -3.64 -28.22 -20.62
C MET A 39 -3.76 -29.01 -21.91
N LYS A 40 -2.80 -29.87 -22.23
CA LYS A 40 -2.87 -30.77 -23.38
C LYS A 40 -3.94 -31.84 -23.19
N ASP A 41 -3.95 -32.52 -22.05
CA ASP A 41 -4.89 -33.61 -21.75
C ASP A 41 -6.34 -33.11 -21.73
N GLN A 42 -6.58 -31.83 -21.38
CA GLN A 42 -7.89 -31.19 -21.38
C GLN A 42 -8.25 -30.50 -22.73
N GLY A 43 -7.38 -30.59 -23.74
CA GLY A 43 -7.64 -30.03 -25.07
C GLY A 43 -7.45 -28.51 -25.21
N TYR A 44 -6.81 -27.85 -24.24
CA TYR A 44 -6.47 -26.42 -24.36
C TYR A 44 -5.28 -26.17 -25.30
N ILE A 45 -4.45 -27.17 -25.53
CA ILE A 45 -3.34 -27.13 -26.49
C ILE A 45 -3.62 -28.20 -27.54
N GLU A 46 -4.11 -27.78 -28.72
CA GLU A 46 -4.50 -28.66 -29.81
C GLU A 46 -3.31 -29.05 -30.68
N ASN A 47 -2.35 -28.15 -30.86
CA ASN A 47 -1.18 -28.37 -31.72
C ASN A 47 -0.07 -29.08 -30.96
N GLU A 48 0.37 -30.25 -31.49
CA GLU A 48 1.43 -31.06 -30.91
C GLU A 48 2.80 -30.35 -30.96
N GLU A 49 3.06 -29.58 -32.00
CA GLU A 49 4.30 -28.83 -32.16
C GLU A 49 4.41 -27.72 -31.11
N ASP A 50 3.33 -26.97 -30.88
CA ASP A 50 3.26 -25.92 -29.86
C ASP A 50 3.48 -26.51 -28.44
N TYR A 51 2.88 -27.67 -28.18
CA TYR A 51 3.08 -28.38 -26.90
C TYR A 51 4.56 -28.77 -26.71
N ASN A 52 5.18 -29.39 -27.73
CA ASN A 52 6.54 -29.84 -27.66
C ASN A 52 7.53 -28.67 -27.50
N ASN A 53 7.27 -27.56 -28.21
CA ASN A 53 8.07 -26.34 -28.07
C ASN A 53 7.95 -25.75 -26.65
N ALA A 54 6.76 -25.69 -26.10
CA ALA A 54 6.53 -25.18 -24.74
C ALA A 54 7.19 -26.09 -23.66
N VAL A 55 7.17 -27.41 -23.86
CA VAL A 55 7.86 -28.37 -22.99
C VAL A 55 9.37 -28.17 -23.07
N ALA A 56 9.93 -28.05 -24.28
CA ALA A 56 11.36 -27.84 -24.48
C ALA A 56 11.84 -26.52 -23.84
N GLU A 57 11.04 -25.45 -23.96
CA GLU A 57 11.34 -24.17 -23.28
C GLU A 57 11.31 -24.31 -21.76
N ALA A 58 10.30 -24.99 -21.21
CA ALA A 58 10.21 -25.25 -19.78
C ALA A 58 11.35 -26.14 -19.25
N GLU A 59 11.81 -27.10 -20.05
CA GLU A 59 12.95 -27.97 -19.72
C GLU A 59 14.28 -27.25 -19.77
N ALA A 60 14.46 -26.33 -20.70
CA ALA A 60 15.65 -25.47 -20.79
C ALA A 60 15.77 -24.50 -19.59
N GLY A 61 14.65 -24.27 -18.89
CA GLY A 61 14.57 -23.37 -17.75
C GLY A 61 14.04 -21.98 -18.14
N LEU A 62 13.00 -21.56 -17.45
CA LEU A 62 12.39 -20.24 -17.66
C LEU A 62 13.34 -19.13 -17.18
N VAL A 63 13.52 -18.11 -18.00
CA VAL A 63 14.28 -16.92 -17.63
C VAL A 63 13.32 -15.89 -17.04
N PHE A 64 13.59 -15.50 -15.81
CA PHE A 64 12.84 -14.46 -15.12
C PHE A 64 13.68 -13.20 -15.01
N THR A 65 13.18 -12.09 -15.51
CA THR A 65 13.76 -10.78 -15.30
C THR A 65 12.93 -10.04 -14.26
N LYS A 66 13.62 -9.49 -13.25
CA LYS A 66 12.96 -8.62 -12.28
C LYS A 66 12.51 -7.38 -13.05
N GLY A 67 11.21 -7.22 -13.23
CA GLY A 67 10.66 -6.00 -13.81
C GLY A 67 11.09 -4.81 -12.95
N ASN A 68 11.31 -3.66 -13.57
CA ASN A 68 11.31 -2.42 -12.83
C ASN A 68 9.88 -2.23 -12.32
N VAL A 69 9.63 -2.66 -11.10
CA VAL A 69 8.57 -2.05 -10.32
C VAL A 69 9.12 -0.66 -10.06
N GLU A 70 8.85 0.28 -10.96
CA GLU A 70 8.82 1.66 -10.54
C GLU A 70 7.87 1.63 -9.36
N ASN A 71 8.40 1.88 -8.18
CA ASN A 71 7.59 2.22 -7.03
C ASN A 71 6.94 3.55 -7.41
N THR A 72 5.89 3.50 -8.19
CA THR A 72 4.99 4.61 -8.42
C THR A 72 4.22 4.83 -7.11
N THR A 73 4.96 5.25 -6.10
CA THR A 73 4.41 5.90 -4.92
C THR A 73 4.07 7.34 -5.30
N ASP A 74 3.40 7.49 -6.44
CA ASP A 74 3.07 8.80 -6.98
C ASP A 74 1.87 9.43 -6.24
N TYR A 75 1.33 8.73 -5.26
CA TYR A 75 0.22 9.24 -4.47
C TYR A 75 0.71 9.90 -3.18
N SER A 76 0.36 11.17 -3.01
CA SER A 76 0.53 11.87 -1.73
C SER A 76 -0.28 11.17 -0.61
N TYR A 77 0.06 11.43 0.65
CA TYR A 77 -0.76 10.99 1.78
C TYR A 77 -2.19 11.53 1.74
N HIS A 78 -2.38 12.70 1.12
CA HIS A 78 -3.70 13.27 0.89
C HIS A 78 -4.49 12.45 -0.13
N THR A 79 -3.90 12.15 -1.28
CA THR A 79 -4.52 11.31 -2.33
C THR A 79 -4.85 9.92 -1.81
N ASP A 80 -3.96 9.28 -1.05
CA ASP A 80 -4.22 8.00 -0.40
C ASP A 80 -5.42 8.06 0.56
N ALA A 81 -5.54 9.13 1.34
CA ALA A 81 -6.66 9.31 2.24
C ALA A 81 -7.97 9.50 1.47
N ALA A 82 -7.96 10.29 0.39
CA ALA A 82 -9.11 10.48 -0.49
C ALA A 82 -9.56 9.16 -1.15
N LEU A 83 -8.63 8.37 -1.69
CA LEU A 83 -8.93 7.06 -2.27
C LEU A 83 -9.56 6.11 -1.24
N LYS A 84 -9.01 6.02 -0.03
CA LYS A 84 -9.57 5.21 1.06
C LYS A 84 -10.99 5.65 1.42
N GLN A 85 -11.25 6.96 1.45
CA GLN A 85 -12.58 7.50 1.71
C GLN A 85 -13.58 7.09 0.63
N ILE A 86 -13.22 7.22 -0.65
CA ILE A 86 -14.06 6.84 -1.79
C ILE A 86 -14.34 5.34 -1.78
N ILE A 87 -13.32 4.50 -1.57
CA ILE A 87 -13.49 3.05 -1.47
C ILE A 87 -14.51 2.71 -0.36
N ASN A 88 -14.36 3.32 0.82
CA ASN A 88 -15.28 3.10 1.93
C ASN A 88 -16.70 3.60 1.61
N GLN A 89 -16.83 4.68 0.87
CA GLN A 89 -18.14 5.19 0.42
C GLN A 89 -18.79 4.21 -0.57
N VAL A 90 -18.06 3.73 -1.56
CA VAL A 90 -18.54 2.72 -2.53
C VAL A 90 -18.98 1.44 -1.82
N MET A 91 -18.20 0.98 -0.81
CA MET A 91 -18.58 -0.17 0.01
C MET A 91 -19.95 0.03 0.66
N LYS A 92 -20.18 1.20 1.25
CA LYS A 92 -21.44 1.51 1.94
C LYS A 92 -22.61 1.67 0.97
N GLU A 93 -22.44 2.46 -0.09
CA GLU A 93 -23.51 2.78 -1.03
C GLU A 93 -23.94 1.58 -1.87
N LYS A 94 -22.98 0.75 -2.28
CA LYS A 94 -23.25 -0.44 -3.11
C LYS A 94 -23.41 -1.73 -2.30
N ASN A 95 -23.18 -1.68 -0.98
CA ASN A 95 -23.19 -2.85 -0.10
C ASN A 95 -22.31 -4.00 -0.63
N VAL A 96 -21.06 -3.68 -0.97
CA VAL A 96 -20.10 -4.61 -1.57
C VAL A 96 -18.87 -4.79 -0.71
N THR A 97 -18.08 -5.84 -1.01
CA THR A 97 -16.80 -6.07 -0.32
C THR A 97 -15.77 -5.02 -0.69
N ARG A 98 -14.73 -4.89 0.14
CA ARG A 98 -13.63 -3.96 -0.10
C ARG A 98 -12.93 -4.23 -1.43
N GLU A 99 -12.66 -5.50 -1.74
CA GLU A 99 -12.00 -5.91 -2.99
C GLU A 99 -12.81 -5.48 -4.23
N PHE A 100 -14.13 -5.63 -4.16
CA PHE A 100 -14.99 -5.17 -5.24
C PHE A 100 -14.96 -3.64 -5.35
N ALA A 101 -15.04 -2.93 -4.23
CA ALA A 101 -15.00 -1.46 -4.21
C ALA A 101 -13.67 -0.91 -4.74
N GLU A 102 -12.54 -1.49 -4.35
CA GLU A 102 -11.22 -1.16 -4.89
C GLU A 102 -11.16 -1.36 -6.41
N LYS A 103 -11.55 -2.55 -6.89
CA LYS A 103 -11.62 -2.82 -8.32
C LYS A 103 -12.52 -1.83 -9.05
N TYR A 104 -13.69 -1.52 -8.49
CA TYR A 104 -14.61 -0.54 -9.06
C TYR A 104 -13.97 0.84 -9.17
N VAL A 105 -13.35 1.36 -8.10
CA VAL A 105 -12.71 2.68 -8.09
C VAL A 105 -11.60 2.77 -9.13
N TYR A 106 -10.76 1.74 -9.26
CA TYR A 106 -9.63 1.76 -10.21
C TYR A 106 -10.02 1.43 -11.67
N SER A 107 -11.15 0.78 -11.92
CA SER A 107 -11.51 0.33 -13.29
C SER A 107 -12.69 1.07 -13.92
N SER A 108 -13.44 1.89 -13.17
CA SER A 108 -14.67 2.54 -13.68
C SER A 108 -14.42 3.86 -14.40
N GLY A 109 -13.18 4.28 -14.58
CA GLY A 109 -12.86 5.55 -15.24
C GLY A 109 -13.33 6.78 -14.46
N LEU A 110 -13.35 6.70 -13.12
CA LEU A 110 -13.75 7.80 -12.25
C LEU A 110 -12.75 8.97 -12.35
N VAL A 111 -13.28 10.18 -12.37
CA VAL A 111 -12.51 11.40 -12.17
C VAL A 111 -12.76 11.88 -10.75
N ILE A 112 -11.70 11.97 -9.95
CA ILE A 112 -11.77 12.32 -8.54
C ILE A 112 -11.21 13.72 -8.34
N TYR A 113 -12.02 14.63 -7.83
CA TYR A 113 -11.62 15.97 -7.45
C TYR A 113 -11.34 15.98 -5.95
N THR A 114 -10.15 16.41 -5.59
CA THR A 114 -9.73 16.54 -4.19
C THR A 114 -9.54 18.00 -3.81
N THR A 115 -9.45 18.27 -2.51
CA THR A 115 -9.13 19.59 -1.97
C THR A 115 -7.62 19.81 -1.79
N GLU A 116 -6.80 18.88 -2.27
CA GLU A 116 -5.34 18.97 -2.19
C GLU A 116 -4.84 20.22 -2.90
N ASP A 117 -4.07 21.04 -2.17
CA ASP A 117 -3.23 22.08 -2.78
C ASP A 117 -1.85 21.49 -3.06
N PRO A 118 -1.47 21.29 -4.34
CA PRO A 118 -0.19 20.63 -4.68
C PRO A 118 1.03 21.38 -4.17
N GLY A 119 0.97 22.70 -4.05
CA GLY A 119 2.08 23.52 -3.55
C GLY A 119 2.28 23.33 -2.04
N ILE A 120 1.18 23.31 -1.28
CA ILE A 120 1.21 23.08 0.15
C ILE A 120 1.60 21.63 0.43
N GLN A 121 1.03 20.64 -0.30
CA GLN A 121 1.36 19.22 -0.16
C GLN A 121 2.85 18.97 -0.43
N SER A 122 3.39 19.51 -1.52
CA SER A 122 4.82 19.38 -1.84
C SER A 122 5.71 19.97 -0.74
N THR A 123 5.32 21.11 -0.17
CA THR A 123 6.05 21.71 0.95
C THR A 123 6.04 20.80 2.19
N VAL A 124 4.90 20.20 2.51
CA VAL A 124 4.78 19.25 3.62
C VAL A 124 5.69 18.04 3.40
N GLU A 125 5.68 17.46 2.22
CA GLU A 125 6.51 16.30 1.87
C GLU A 125 7.99 16.61 1.94
N GLN A 126 8.42 17.75 1.39
CA GLN A 126 9.80 18.22 1.47
C GLN A 126 10.27 18.47 2.91
N GLU A 127 9.43 19.06 3.74
CA GLU A 127 9.79 19.25 5.16
C GLU A 127 9.81 17.94 5.93
N PHE A 128 8.83 17.06 5.71
CA PHE A 128 8.73 15.76 6.38
C PHE A 128 9.86 14.79 5.99
N SER A 129 10.43 14.92 4.80
CA SER A 129 11.59 14.11 4.38
C SER A 129 12.90 14.50 5.07
N LYS A 130 12.98 15.69 5.68
CA LYS A 130 14.22 16.17 6.30
C LYS A 130 14.58 15.40 7.56
N SER A 131 15.76 14.79 7.57
CA SER A 131 16.27 13.98 8.69
C SER A 131 16.39 14.75 10.01
N LYS A 132 16.46 16.09 9.97
CA LYS A 132 16.55 16.95 11.15
C LYS A 132 15.36 16.83 12.11
N TYR A 133 14.21 16.40 11.60
CA TYR A 133 13.00 16.20 12.41
C TYR A 133 12.89 14.79 12.99
N ILE A 134 13.75 13.88 12.55
CA ILE A 134 13.74 12.49 13.00
C ILE A 134 14.58 12.38 14.27
N LEU A 135 13.92 12.39 15.41
CA LEU A 135 14.58 12.16 16.69
C LEU A 135 14.85 10.67 16.85
N LYS A 136 16.09 10.34 17.21
CA LYS A 136 16.49 8.97 17.52
C LYS A 136 16.16 8.68 18.97
N GLY A 137 15.35 7.67 19.20
CA GLY A 137 15.00 7.17 20.54
C GLY A 137 15.41 5.71 20.70
N ARG A 138 15.35 5.23 21.94
CA ARG A 138 15.47 3.82 22.25
C ARG A 138 14.21 3.38 22.97
N GLU A 139 13.54 2.40 22.44
CA GLU A 139 12.42 1.75 23.09
C GLU A 139 12.79 0.33 23.46
N LYS A 140 12.29 -0.12 24.60
CA LYS A 140 12.46 -1.50 25.03
C LYS A 140 11.38 -2.35 24.38
N ASP A 141 11.78 -3.30 23.56
CA ASP A 141 10.84 -4.27 22.98
C ASP A 141 10.12 -5.01 24.10
N LYS A 142 8.80 -4.96 24.11
CA LYS A 142 7.96 -5.54 25.17
C LYS A 142 8.02 -7.05 25.24
N THR A 143 8.37 -7.70 24.13
CA THR A 143 8.41 -9.15 24.01
C THR A 143 9.80 -9.71 24.33
N THR A 144 10.84 -9.09 23.76
CA THR A 144 12.21 -9.59 23.87
C THR A 144 13.01 -8.90 24.98
N GLY A 145 12.53 -7.76 25.48
CA GLY A 145 13.23 -6.93 26.46
C GLY A 145 14.46 -6.20 25.92
N GLN A 146 14.79 -6.36 24.65
CA GLN A 146 15.95 -5.73 24.01
C GLN A 146 15.67 -4.26 23.65
N LEU A 147 16.71 -3.43 23.68
CA LEU A 147 16.61 -2.03 23.24
C LEU A 147 16.58 -1.99 21.70
N LYS A 148 15.47 -1.49 21.15
CA LYS A 148 15.29 -1.24 19.72
C LYS A 148 15.50 0.25 19.45
N ASN A 149 16.28 0.56 18.41
CA ASN A 149 16.39 1.93 17.93
C ASN A 149 15.08 2.29 17.23
N GLU A 150 14.38 3.28 17.75
CA GLU A 150 13.19 3.82 17.13
C GLU A 150 13.42 5.25 16.66
N HIS A 151 12.79 5.60 15.57
CA HIS A 151 12.77 6.96 15.07
C HIS A 151 11.43 7.60 15.41
N SER A 152 11.45 8.86 15.83
CA SER A 152 10.21 9.61 16.00
C SER A 152 9.43 9.67 14.68
N GLN A 153 8.11 9.71 14.82
CA GLN A 153 7.21 9.86 13.71
C GLN A 153 6.25 11.03 13.99
N ALA A 154 5.69 11.59 12.92
CA ALA A 154 4.69 12.63 13.01
C ALA A 154 3.59 12.42 11.97
N GLY A 155 2.42 12.98 12.27
CA GLY A 155 1.34 13.17 11.31
C GLY A 155 0.90 14.62 11.36
N MET A 156 0.50 15.17 10.21
CA MET A 156 0.03 16.55 10.08
C MET A 156 -1.11 16.62 9.07
N ALA A 157 -2.10 17.47 9.37
CA ALA A 157 -3.10 17.90 8.40
C ALA A 157 -3.13 19.42 8.37
N ILE A 158 -3.19 20.00 7.17
CA ILE A 158 -3.37 21.43 6.95
C ILE A 158 -4.79 21.64 6.43
N ILE A 159 -5.55 22.47 7.13
CA ILE A 159 -6.98 22.69 6.89
C ILE A 159 -7.21 24.20 6.69
N ASP A 160 -7.94 24.54 5.64
CA ASP A 160 -8.48 25.90 5.52
C ASP A 160 -9.60 26.08 6.55
N TYR A 161 -9.36 26.97 7.51
CA TYR A 161 -10.32 27.20 8.61
C TYR A 161 -11.62 27.86 8.16
N LYS A 162 -11.66 28.47 6.96
CA LYS A 162 -12.86 29.12 6.42
C LYS A 162 -13.78 28.12 5.73
N THR A 163 -13.20 27.19 4.98
CA THR A 163 -13.95 26.22 4.17
C THR A 163 -14.05 24.85 4.83
N GLY A 164 -13.09 24.50 5.72
CA GLY A 164 -12.96 23.19 6.30
C GLY A 164 -12.23 22.17 5.39
N GLU A 165 -11.76 22.64 4.24
CA GLU A 165 -11.07 21.77 3.27
C GLU A 165 -9.68 21.37 3.78
N VAL A 166 -9.35 20.09 3.62
CA VAL A 166 -8.01 19.58 3.90
C VAL A 166 -7.12 19.84 2.70
N LEU A 167 -6.16 20.73 2.84
CA LEU A 167 -5.28 21.15 1.75
C LEU A 167 -4.05 20.27 1.60
N ALA A 168 -3.55 19.71 2.70
CA ALA A 168 -2.38 18.82 2.69
C ALA A 168 -2.39 17.85 3.86
N VAL A 169 -1.74 16.71 3.67
CA VAL A 169 -1.58 15.66 4.68
C VAL A 169 -0.16 15.11 4.67
N GLY A 170 0.51 15.13 5.84
CA GLY A 170 1.77 14.43 6.07
C GLY A 170 1.54 13.23 6.98
N GLY A 171 1.74 12.02 6.48
CA GLY A 171 1.43 10.80 7.21
C GLY A 171 2.57 10.21 8.02
N ASN A 172 3.81 10.46 7.64
CA ASN A 172 5.02 9.96 8.30
C ASN A 172 6.20 10.91 8.06
N LEU A 173 7.15 10.93 9.01
CA LEU A 173 8.47 11.51 8.76
C LEU A 173 9.31 10.56 7.91
N GLY A 174 10.12 11.13 7.01
CA GLY A 174 10.90 10.41 6.00
C GLY A 174 10.17 10.29 4.67
N GLU A 175 10.84 9.70 3.70
CA GLU A 175 10.25 9.47 2.37
C GLU A 175 9.13 8.43 2.45
N GLN A 176 8.06 8.66 1.71
CA GLN A 176 6.99 7.67 1.56
C GLN A 176 7.52 6.50 0.73
N GLN A 177 7.59 5.32 1.33
CA GLN A 177 8.19 4.14 0.69
C GLN A 177 7.17 3.24 -0.02
N THR A 178 5.89 3.39 0.29
CA THR A 178 4.82 2.55 -0.27
C THR A 178 3.53 3.35 -0.44
N ALA A 179 2.86 3.16 -1.57
CA ALA A 179 1.47 3.57 -1.73
C ALA A 179 0.61 2.86 -0.66
N SER A 180 -0.42 3.53 -0.17
CA SER A 180 -1.33 2.99 0.88
C SER A 180 -0.65 2.62 2.20
N GLY A 181 0.50 3.23 2.50
CA GLY A 181 1.18 3.08 3.79
C GLY A 181 0.33 3.57 4.97
N TRP A 182 0.84 3.30 6.19
CA TRP A 182 0.21 3.79 7.41
C TRP A 182 0.27 5.32 7.47
N ASN A 183 -0.89 5.96 7.49
CA ASN A 183 -1.02 7.42 7.55
C ASN A 183 -1.36 7.85 8.98
N ARG A 184 -0.37 8.37 9.71
CA ARG A 184 -0.54 8.78 11.11
C ARG A 184 -1.45 9.98 11.28
N ALA A 185 -1.62 10.82 10.26
CA ALA A 185 -2.53 11.94 10.36
C ALA A 185 -4.01 11.51 10.38
N THR A 186 -4.34 10.38 9.72
CA THR A 186 -5.73 9.96 9.54
C THR A 186 -6.09 8.64 10.23
N GLN A 187 -5.10 7.82 10.60
CA GLN A 187 -5.33 6.46 11.11
C GLN A 187 -4.84 6.24 12.53
N MET A 188 -3.98 7.13 13.06
CA MET A 188 -3.43 6.95 14.40
C MET A 188 -4.44 7.36 15.46
N VAL A 189 -4.70 6.45 16.39
CA VAL A 189 -5.49 6.74 17.59
C VAL A 189 -4.54 7.03 18.75
N LYS A 190 -4.61 8.23 19.30
CA LYS A 190 -3.76 8.67 20.41
C LYS A 190 -4.54 9.58 21.36
N GLN A 191 -4.11 9.63 22.62
CA GLN A 191 -4.65 10.58 23.59
C GLN A 191 -4.36 12.02 23.13
N THR A 192 -5.39 12.83 23.11
CA THR A 192 -5.31 14.23 22.66
C THR A 192 -4.65 15.14 23.71
N GLY A 193 -4.71 14.74 24.98
CA GLY A 193 -4.24 15.59 26.07
C GLY A 193 -4.96 16.94 26.08
N SER A 194 -4.25 18.00 26.44
CA SER A 194 -4.80 19.37 26.53
C SER A 194 -5.23 19.96 25.17
N SER A 195 -4.86 19.37 24.06
CA SER A 195 -5.28 19.84 22.73
C SER A 195 -6.78 19.67 22.46
N ILE A 196 -7.50 18.90 23.29
CA ILE A 196 -8.94 18.76 23.20
C ILE A 196 -9.72 20.00 23.76
N LYS A 197 -9.07 20.83 24.61
CA LYS A 197 -9.73 21.93 25.32
C LYS A 197 -10.47 22.91 24.41
N PRO A 198 -9.97 23.33 23.25
CA PRO A 198 -10.72 24.19 22.34
C PRO A 198 -12.10 23.63 22.00
N ILE A 199 -12.19 22.31 21.83
CA ILE A 199 -13.43 21.62 21.44
C ILE A 199 -14.29 21.27 22.67
N ALA A 200 -13.66 20.75 23.74
CA ALA A 200 -14.40 20.22 24.88
C ALA A 200 -14.80 21.32 25.89
N ASP A 201 -13.98 22.36 26.05
CA ASP A 201 -14.17 23.41 27.05
C ASP A 201 -14.61 24.73 26.43
N VAL A 202 -13.84 25.26 25.47
CA VAL A 202 -14.04 26.63 24.93
C VAL A 202 -15.25 26.69 24.00
N ALA A 203 -15.41 25.77 23.08
CA ALA A 203 -16.53 25.81 22.14
C ALA A 203 -17.90 25.71 22.83
N PRO A 204 -18.13 24.78 23.80
CA PRO A 204 -19.38 24.78 24.58
C PRO A 204 -19.58 26.05 25.39
N ALA A 205 -18.54 26.59 26.02
CA ALA A 205 -18.63 27.81 26.80
C ALA A 205 -19.03 29.02 25.95
N LEU A 206 -18.52 29.13 24.73
CA LEU A 206 -18.95 30.14 23.75
C LEU A 206 -20.40 29.92 23.30
N GLN A 207 -20.80 28.66 23.07
CA GLN A 207 -22.16 28.32 22.66
C GLN A 207 -23.17 28.70 23.73
N GLU A 208 -22.87 28.41 24.99
CA GLU A 208 -23.68 28.75 26.14
C GLU A 208 -23.53 30.20 26.63
N LYS A 209 -22.68 31.00 25.93
CA LYS A 209 -22.41 32.42 26.26
C LYS A 209 -21.92 32.63 27.70
N VAL A 210 -21.13 31.68 28.21
CA VAL A 210 -20.52 31.77 29.55
C VAL A 210 -19.21 32.55 29.50
N ILE A 211 -18.56 32.58 28.33
CA ILE A 211 -17.38 33.39 27.99
C ILE A 211 -17.60 34.12 26.69
#